data_ecbd40b7a08113749a67d1bf66eb3a1c
#
_entry.id   ecbd40b7a08113749a67d1bf66eb3a1c
#
_cell.length_a   1.000
_cell.length_b   1.000
_cell.length_c   1.000
_cell.angle_alpha   90.00
_cell.angle_beta   90.00
_cell.angle_gamma   90.00
#
_symmetry.space_group_name_H-M   'P 1'
#
loop_
_entity.id
_entity.type
_entity.pdbx_description
1 polymer ?
#
loop_
_entity_poly.entity_id
_entity_poly.type
_entity_poly.pdbx_seq_one_letter_code
_entity_poly.pdbx_strand_id
1 'polypeptide(L)'
;MSLNIGLDLCDDYISGYLHEDKLLLSAPAVVCREKKDDLWYIGEEAYRLALSGKGVLTDKLLSLLKKGGTSTVMRKAYTAKQLISRLIAAMLWQLTNGASADSIDRLVIALRSAEKSE
;
A
#
# COMPACT_ATOMS: atom_id res chain seq x y z
N MET A 1 13.04 -13.56 16.55
CA MET A 1 11.63 -13.30 16.82
C MET A 1 10.82 -13.50 15.56
N SER A 2 9.74 -14.26 15.67
CA SER A 2 8.88 -14.56 14.51
C SER A 2 7.63 -13.71 14.57
N LEU A 3 7.37 -12.97 13.50
CA LEU A 3 6.21 -12.12 13.40
C LEU A 3 5.18 -12.72 12.46
N ASN A 4 3.92 -12.65 12.84
CA ASN A 4 2.80 -13.12 12.03
C ASN A 4 1.91 -11.95 11.68
N ILE A 5 1.75 -11.71 10.39
CA ILE A 5 1.07 -10.50 9.89
C ILE A 5 -0.02 -10.89 8.92
N GLY A 6 -1.18 -10.22 9.06
CA GLY A 6 -2.25 -10.31 8.10
C GLY A 6 -2.50 -8.96 7.46
N LEU A 7 -2.64 -8.94 6.14
CA LEU A 7 -2.98 -7.73 5.40
C LEU A 7 -4.29 -7.94 4.66
N ASP A 8 -5.07 -6.87 4.59
CA ASP A 8 -6.36 -6.86 3.91
C ASP A 8 -6.37 -5.65 2.99
N LEU A 9 -6.45 -5.88 1.68
CA LEU A 9 -6.37 -4.83 0.68
C LEU A 9 -7.63 -4.78 -0.16
N CYS A 10 -8.22 -3.59 -0.25
CA CYS A 10 -9.28 -3.30 -1.23
C CYS A 10 -8.93 -1.99 -1.94
N ASP A 11 -9.83 -1.52 -2.79
CA ASP A 11 -9.57 -0.28 -3.53
C ASP A 11 -9.48 0.95 -2.62
N ASP A 12 -10.18 0.93 -1.51
CA ASP A 12 -10.29 2.12 -0.66
C ASP A 12 -9.29 2.15 0.47
N TYR A 13 -8.89 1.00 0.98
CA TYR A 13 -8.00 0.97 2.14
C TYR A 13 -7.12 -0.28 2.14
N ILE A 14 -6.07 -0.20 2.95
CA ILE A 14 -5.27 -1.36 3.34
C ILE A 14 -5.24 -1.42 4.86
N SER A 15 -5.48 -2.60 5.42
CA SER A 15 -5.39 -2.84 6.85
C SER A 15 -4.33 -3.89 7.12
N GLY A 16 -3.59 -3.71 8.20
CA GLY A 16 -2.57 -4.66 8.60
C GLY A 16 -2.69 -4.99 10.07
N TYR A 17 -2.53 -6.25 10.40
CA TYR A 17 -2.60 -6.73 11.76
C TYR A 17 -1.32 -7.48 12.12
N LEU A 18 -0.64 -7.02 13.16
CA LEU A 18 0.52 -7.70 13.72
C LEU A 18 0.06 -8.50 14.93
N HIS A 19 0.11 -9.82 14.81
CA HIS A 19 -0.48 -10.71 15.79
C HIS A 19 0.20 -10.61 17.17
N GLU A 20 1.52 -10.56 17.19
CA GLU A 20 2.28 -10.56 18.43
C GLU A 20 1.98 -9.37 19.31
N ASP A 21 1.81 -8.18 18.70
CA ASP A 21 1.54 -6.96 19.45
C ASP A 21 0.06 -6.60 19.47
N LYS A 22 -0.78 -7.40 18.82
CA LYS A 22 -2.20 -7.10 18.65
C LYS A 22 -2.41 -5.72 18.06
N LEU A 23 -1.53 -5.33 17.16
CA LEU A 23 -1.53 -4.02 16.54
C LEU A 23 -2.29 -4.05 15.22
N LEU A 24 -3.30 -3.17 15.11
CA LEU A 24 -4.06 -3.02 13.88
C LEU A 24 -3.82 -1.62 13.32
N LEU A 25 -3.38 -1.56 12.08
CA LEU A 25 -3.21 -0.31 11.36
C LEU A 25 -4.07 -0.32 10.12
N SER A 26 -4.58 0.85 9.75
CA SER A 26 -5.40 0.99 8.55
C SER A 26 -5.05 2.31 7.89
N ALA A 27 -5.03 2.32 6.57
CA ALA A 27 -4.69 3.51 5.80
C ALA A 27 -5.41 3.50 4.45
N PRO A 28 -5.63 4.66 3.83
CA PRO A 28 -6.10 4.69 2.45
C PRO A 28 -5.15 3.92 1.53
N ALA A 29 -5.72 3.17 0.60
CA ALA A 29 -4.93 2.33 -0.31
C ALA A 29 -4.47 3.14 -1.52
N VAL A 30 -3.63 4.13 -1.28
CA VAL A 30 -3.14 5.03 -2.31
C VAL A 30 -1.64 5.20 -2.17
N VAL A 31 -0.99 5.47 -3.29
CA VAL A 31 0.44 5.80 -3.32
C VAL A 31 0.61 7.13 -4.03
N CYS A 32 1.62 7.88 -3.64
CA CYS A 32 1.91 9.17 -4.24
C CYS A 32 3.42 9.31 -4.42
N ARG A 33 3.83 9.73 -5.60
CA ARG A 33 5.24 10.02 -5.86
C ARG A 33 5.46 11.51 -5.74
N GLU A 34 6.37 11.89 -4.85
CA GLU A 34 6.70 13.29 -4.64
C GLU A 34 7.55 13.80 -5.78
N LYS A 35 7.21 15.00 -6.27
CA LYS A 35 7.88 15.56 -7.46
C LYS A 35 9.30 16.03 -7.21
N LYS A 36 9.58 16.52 -6.02
CA LYS A 36 10.86 17.17 -5.73
C LYS A 36 11.95 16.15 -5.40
N ASP A 37 11.68 15.27 -4.45
CA ASP A 37 12.68 14.34 -3.95
C ASP A 37 12.51 12.92 -4.47
N ASP A 38 11.49 12.71 -5.29
CA ASP A 38 11.26 11.44 -5.96
C ASP A 38 10.97 10.29 -4.97
N LEU A 39 10.40 10.64 -3.82
CA LEU A 39 10.06 9.68 -2.79
C LEU A 39 8.61 9.21 -2.93
N TRP A 40 8.34 8.04 -2.40
CA TRP A 40 7.00 7.46 -2.41
C TRP A 40 6.36 7.55 -1.04
N TYR A 41 5.09 7.92 -1.03
CA TYR A 41 4.30 8.01 0.19
C TYR A 41 3.01 7.24 0.02
N ILE A 42 2.43 6.79 1.13
CA ILE A 42 1.18 6.06 1.11
C ILE A 42 0.18 6.71 2.06
N GLY A 43 -1.10 6.31 1.91
CA GLY A 43 -2.13 6.65 2.88
C GLY A 43 -2.43 8.14 2.95
N GLU A 44 -2.63 8.62 4.17
CA GLU A 44 -3.00 10.03 4.39
C GLU A 44 -1.93 11.00 3.89
N GLU A 45 -0.68 10.63 4.06
CA GLU A 45 0.43 11.45 3.58
C GLU A 45 0.39 11.60 2.07
N ALA A 46 0.05 10.52 1.35
CA ALA A 46 -0.09 10.57 -0.09
C ALA A 46 -1.17 11.56 -0.50
N TYR A 47 -2.31 11.54 0.18
CA TYR A 47 -3.38 12.48 -0.10
C TYR A 47 -2.94 13.93 0.15
N ARG A 48 -2.24 14.15 1.25
CA ARG A 48 -1.77 15.50 1.58
C ARG A 48 -0.86 16.06 0.51
N LEU A 49 0.07 15.25 0.03
CA LEU A 49 0.98 15.68 -1.03
C LEU A 49 0.26 15.97 -2.33
N ALA A 50 -0.69 15.11 -2.68
CA ALA A 50 -1.45 15.30 -3.91
C ALA A 50 -2.31 16.56 -3.86
N LEU A 51 -2.95 16.81 -2.72
CA LEU A 51 -3.79 17.99 -2.55
C LEU A 51 -2.99 19.28 -2.60
N SER A 52 -1.76 19.26 -2.17
CA SER A 52 -0.88 20.43 -2.20
C SER A 52 -0.17 20.59 -3.54
N GLY A 53 -0.41 19.69 -4.50
CA GLY A 53 0.22 19.76 -5.81
C GLY A 53 1.67 19.29 -5.84
N LYS A 54 2.14 18.68 -4.76
CA LYS A 54 3.54 18.28 -4.64
C LYS A 54 3.81 16.84 -5.06
N GLY A 55 2.78 16.10 -5.45
CA GLY A 55 2.96 14.72 -5.81
C GLY A 55 1.90 14.23 -6.78
N VAL A 56 2.15 13.07 -7.37
CA VAL A 56 1.24 12.40 -8.29
C VAL A 56 0.64 11.20 -7.58
N LEU A 57 -0.68 11.21 -7.43
CA LEU A 57 -1.43 10.19 -6.68
C LEU A 57 -1.93 9.09 -7.61
N THR A 58 -1.86 7.86 -7.16
CA THR A 58 -2.49 6.72 -7.82
C THR A 58 -3.34 5.99 -6.79
N ASP A 59 -4.61 5.78 -7.13
CA ASP A 59 -5.55 5.07 -6.26
C ASP A 59 -6.15 3.87 -6.99
N LYS A 60 -7.09 3.20 -6.35
CA LYS A 60 -7.81 2.05 -6.92
C LYS A 60 -6.86 1.01 -7.50
N LEU A 61 -5.84 0.69 -6.73
CA LEU A 61 -4.76 -0.18 -7.20
C LEU A 61 -5.24 -1.61 -7.48
N LEU A 62 -6.18 -2.11 -6.68
CA LEU A 62 -6.68 -3.46 -6.87
C LEU A 62 -7.50 -3.57 -8.17
N SER A 63 -8.30 -2.55 -8.47
CA SER A 63 -9.01 -2.49 -9.75
C SER A 63 -8.04 -2.44 -10.91
N LEU A 64 -6.97 -1.67 -10.76
CA LEU A 64 -5.93 -1.60 -11.79
C LEU A 64 -5.27 -2.96 -12.00
N LEU A 65 -5.02 -3.68 -10.92
CA LEU A 65 -4.43 -5.02 -11.00
C LEU A 65 -5.34 -5.97 -11.77
N LYS A 66 -6.63 -5.92 -11.50
CA LYS A 66 -7.59 -6.79 -12.18
C LYS A 66 -7.65 -6.55 -13.68
N LYS A 67 -7.47 -5.31 -14.09
CA LYS A 67 -7.47 -4.95 -15.50
C LYS A 67 -6.15 -5.27 -16.18
N GLY A 68 -5.14 -5.66 -15.42
CA GLY A 68 -3.80 -5.84 -15.95
C GLY A 68 -3.19 -4.55 -16.45
N GLY A 69 -3.62 -3.43 -15.87
CA GLY A 69 -3.24 -2.11 -16.36
C GLY A 69 -1.96 -1.56 -15.78
N THR A 70 -1.59 -0.42 -16.32
CA THR A 70 -0.45 0.35 -15.81
C THR A 70 -0.90 1.77 -15.54
N SER A 71 -0.14 2.46 -14.69
CA SER A 71 -0.36 3.87 -14.41
C SER A 71 0.94 4.61 -14.71
N THR A 72 0.81 5.75 -15.38
CA THR A 72 1.98 6.58 -15.66
C THR A 72 2.14 7.61 -14.56
N VAL A 73 3.27 7.56 -13.87
CA VAL A 73 3.59 8.48 -12.79
C VAL A 73 4.89 9.17 -13.16
N MET A 74 4.83 10.48 -13.36
CA MET A 74 6.00 11.30 -13.70
C MET A 74 6.78 10.72 -14.88
N ARG A 75 6.06 10.42 -15.97
CA ARG A 75 6.61 9.94 -17.24
C ARG A 75 7.13 8.51 -17.22
N LYS A 76 6.90 7.78 -16.14
CA LYS A 76 7.29 6.39 -16.07
C LYS A 76 6.05 5.54 -15.84
N ALA A 77 5.94 4.43 -16.57
CA ALA A 77 4.82 3.52 -16.42
C ALA A 77 5.13 2.50 -15.32
N TYR A 78 4.14 2.27 -14.46
CA TYR A 78 4.24 1.29 -13.39
C TYR A 78 3.08 0.31 -13.50
N THR A 79 3.36 -0.96 -13.30
CA THR A 79 2.29 -1.96 -13.23
C THR A 79 1.60 -1.83 -11.87
N ALA A 80 0.35 -2.33 -11.81
CA ALA A 80 -0.38 -2.36 -10.54
C ALA A 80 0.42 -3.14 -9.49
N LYS A 81 1.06 -4.23 -9.88
CA LYS A 81 1.89 -5.02 -8.98
C LYS A 81 3.00 -4.19 -8.35
N GLN A 82 3.66 -3.37 -9.14
CA GLN A 82 4.74 -2.53 -8.62
C GLN A 82 4.23 -1.53 -7.60
N LEU A 83 3.07 -0.93 -7.87
CA LEU A 83 2.50 0.07 -6.96
C LEU A 83 1.96 -0.58 -5.69
N ILE A 84 1.30 -1.73 -5.82
CA ILE A 84 0.79 -2.46 -4.66
C ILE A 84 1.95 -2.94 -3.78
N SER A 85 3.05 -3.38 -4.39
CA SER A 85 4.23 -3.80 -3.63
C SER A 85 4.78 -2.67 -2.78
N ARG A 86 4.77 -1.44 -3.29
CA ARG A 86 5.20 -0.29 -2.50
C ARG A 86 4.27 -0.03 -1.33
N LEU A 87 2.97 -0.16 -1.57
CA LEU A 87 1.97 0.03 -0.51
C LEU A 87 2.15 -1.01 0.59
N ILE A 88 2.31 -2.27 0.20
CA ILE A 88 2.48 -3.36 1.15
C ILE A 88 3.78 -3.21 1.94
N ALA A 89 4.87 -2.88 1.26
CA ALA A 89 6.15 -2.70 1.92
C ALA A 89 6.09 -1.59 2.97
N ALA A 90 5.44 -0.49 2.66
CA ALA A 90 5.29 0.61 3.61
C ALA A 90 4.43 0.21 4.80
N MET A 91 3.36 -0.55 4.57
CA MET A 91 2.52 -1.02 5.66
C MET A 91 3.28 -1.98 6.58
N LEU A 92 4.05 -2.89 5.99
CA LEU A 92 4.87 -3.81 6.77
C LEU A 92 5.91 -3.07 7.61
N TRP A 93 6.52 -2.05 7.03
CA TRP A 93 7.48 -1.22 7.75
C TRP A 93 6.84 -0.60 8.99
N GLN A 94 5.63 -0.04 8.83
CA GLN A 94 4.93 0.59 9.95
C GLN A 94 4.51 -0.43 11.00
N LEU A 95 3.99 -1.58 10.59
CA LEU A 95 3.54 -2.62 11.52
C LEU A 95 4.70 -3.18 12.35
N THR A 96 5.84 -3.34 11.73
CA THR A 96 6.99 -3.99 12.38
C THR A 96 7.96 -2.98 12.98
N ASN A 97 7.66 -1.70 12.87
CA ASN A 97 8.53 -0.63 13.34
C ASN A 97 9.92 -0.73 12.73
N GLY A 98 9.97 -1.03 11.44
CA GLY A 98 11.22 -1.07 10.70
C GLY A 98 12.01 -2.36 10.81
N ALA A 99 11.39 -3.43 11.30
CA ALA A 99 12.09 -4.70 11.42
C ALA A 99 12.42 -5.29 10.04
N SER A 100 13.45 -6.12 10.01
CA SER A 100 13.86 -6.80 8.79
C SER A 100 12.78 -7.76 8.30
N ALA A 101 12.69 -7.93 6.99
CA ALA A 101 11.77 -8.90 6.40
C ALA A 101 12.02 -10.32 6.91
N ASP A 102 13.25 -10.61 7.29
CA ASP A 102 13.60 -11.93 7.84
C ASP A 102 12.90 -12.21 9.17
N SER A 103 12.40 -11.18 9.83
CA SER A 103 11.67 -11.34 11.10
C SER A 103 10.24 -11.82 10.88
N ILE A 104 9.73 -11.76 9.66
CA ILE A 104 8.35 -12.14 9.37
C ILE A 104 8.30 -13.64 9.10
N ASP A 105 7.59 -14.35 9.96
CA ASP A 105 7.44 -15.80 9.83
C ASP A 105 6.29 -16.15 8.90
N ARG A 106 5.19 -15.44 9.02
CA ARG A 106 4.01 -15.69 8.21
C ARG A 106 3.38 -14.37 7.76
N LEU A 107 3.06 -14.29 6.48
CA LEU A 107 2.36 -13.15 5.92
C LEU A 107 1.19 -13.65 5.11
N VAL A 108 -0.02 -13.24 5.48
CA VAL A 108 -1.23 -13.58 4.76
C VAL A 108 -1.81 -12.29 4.19
N ILE A 109 -2.08 -12.28 2.89
CA ILE A 109 -2.63 -11.11 2.23
C ILE A 109 -3.99 -11.47 1.63
N ALA A 110 -5.03 -10.78 2.05
CA ALA A 110 -6.36 -10.93 1.48
C ALA A 110 -6.63 -9.76 0.52
N LEU A 111 -7.08 -10.08 -0.66
CA LEU A 111 -7.45 -9.08 -1.66
C LEU A 111 -8.97 -9.07 -1.78
N ARG A 112 -9.59 -7.92 -1.54
CA ARG A 112 -11.03 -7.81 -1.57
C ARG A 112 -11.48 -6.94 -2.73
N SER A 113 -12.30 -7.52 -3.57
CA SER A 113 -12.87 -6.79 -4.69
C SER A 113 -14.13 -6.06 -4.25
N ALA A 114 -14.22 -4.78 -4.59
CA ALA A 114 -15.44 -4.02 -4.34
C ALA A 114 -16.64 -4.59 -5.10
N GLU A 115 -16.38 -5.31 -6.16
CA GLU A 115 -17.45 -5.90 -6.96
C GLU A 115 -18.18 -7.02 -6.27
N LYS A 116 -17.62 -7.52 -5.20
CA LYS A 116 -18.26 -8.62 -4.47
C LYS A 116 -19.22 -8.14 -3.40
N SER A 117 -19.41 -6.86 -3.32
CA SER A 117 -20.21 -6.29 -2.27
C SER A 117 -21.70 -6.48 -2.44
N GLU A 118 -22.16 -6.99 -3.54
CA GLU A 118 -23.60 -7.19 -3.73
C GLU A 118 -24.19 -8.31 -2.88
#